data_a41bb1be5a9688d0b8a829073c829979
#
_entry.id   a41bb1be5a9688d0b8a829073c829979
#
_cell.length_a   1.000
_cell.length_b   1.000
_cell.length_c   1.000
_cell.angle_alpha   90.00
_cell.angle_beta   90.00
_cell.angle_gamma   90.00
#
_symmetry.space_group_name_H-M   'P 1'
#
loop_
_entity.id
_entity.type
_entity.pdbx_description
1 polymer ?
#
loop_
_entity_poly.entity_id
_entity_poly.type
_entity_poly.pdbx_seq_one_letter_code
_entity_poly.pdbx_strand_id
1 'polypeptide(L)'
;PHQNSATEHISFETAKAIGETITMRIENKAKQSKPIVEGATFLKEIEREGEQYGVYELTSQQVVIKGNISFLYCERNNITKVDLTHAATLWGAQLNENQISEIDVSNNVELTQLRCDDNKVSILDLTSNSKLRWLSCNNNQIRQLTLPKKSELLVAYCSFNKLTTLDISGQNKLEDLFCFDNKISRLDLTQCAELLTLACHNNVISELK
;
A
#
# COMPACT_ATOMS: atom_id res chain seq x y z
N PRO A 1 9.58 -34.21 10.82
CA PRO A 1 9.17 -33.00 11.49
C PRO A 1 8.42 -32.14 10.49
N HIS A 2 7.08 -32.15 10.59
CA HIS A 2 6.22 -31.30 9.79
C HIS A 2 6.41 -29.87 10.27
N GLN A 3 7.06 -29.03 9.47
CA GLN A 3 6.92 -27.60 9.60
C GLN A 3 5.44 -27.29 9.32
N ASN A 4 4.73 -26.84 10.33
CA ASN A 4 3.44 -26.17 10.19
C ASN A 4 3.75 -24.85 9.45
N SER A 5 3.73 -24.88 8.12
CA SER A 5 3.72 -23.66 7.33
C SER A 5 2.39 -23.00 7.62
N ALA A 6 2.40 -21.94 8.41
CA ALA A 6 1.22 -21.12 8.59
C ALA A 6 0.69 -20.76 7.19
N THR A 7 -0.57 -21.07 6.92
CA THR A 7 -1.20 -20.81 5.62
C THR A 7 -1.11 -19.32 5.33
N GLU A 8 -0.55 -18.92 4.19
CA GLU A 8 -0.49 -17.52 3.77
C GLU A 8 -1.90 -16.92 3.80
N HIS A 9 -2.01 -15.74 4.33
CA HIS A 9 -3.28 -15.02 4.42
C HIS A 9 -3.06 -13.51 4.57
N ILE A 10 -4.11 -12.77 4.25
CA ILE A 10 -4.28 -11.36 4.59
C ILE A 10 -5.50 -11.24 5.47
N SER A 11 -5.46 -10.41 6.48
CA SER A 11 -6.65 -10.07 7.26
C SER A 11 -6.85 -8.57 7.38
N PHE A 12 -8.10 -8.16 7.55
CA PHE A 12 -8.43 -6.76 7.82
C PHE A 12 -9.69 -6.63 8.68
N GLU A 13 -9.80 -5.52 9.38
CA GLU A 13 -11.01 -5.10 10.08
C GLU A 13 -11.65 -3.93 9.34
N THR A 14 -12.97 -3.92 9.23
CA THR A 14 -13.75 -2.83 8.64
C THR A 14 -14.70 -2.22 9.66
N ALA A 15 -14.94 -0.91 9.55
CA ALA A 15 -15.95 -0.20 10.33
C ALA A 15 -17.37 -0.39 9.80
N LYS A 16 -17.56 -1.05 8.65
CA LYS A 16 -18.87 -1.39 8.11
C LYS A 16 -19.57 -2.39 9.02
N ALA A 17 -20.90 -2.32 9.09
CA ALA A 17 -21.71 -3.25 9.87
C ALA A 17 -21.83 -4.62 9.19
N ILE A 18 -22.09 -5.67 9.98
CA ILE A 18 -22.49 -6.98 9.46
C ILE A 18 -23.74 -6.80 8.59
N GLY A 19 -23.77 -7.46 7.43
CA GLY A 19 -24.83 -7.32 6.41
C GLY A 19 -24.56 -6.22 5.39
N GLU A 20 -23.63 -5.29 5.63
CA GLU A 20 -23.16 -4.37 4.58
C GLU A 20 -22.22 -5.10 3.62
N THR A 21 -21.98 -4.48 2.47
CA THR A 21 -21.10 -5.09 1.45
C THR A 21 -19.74 -4.43 1.41
N ILE A 22 -18.74 -5.24 1.12
CA ILE A 22 -17.41 -4.84 0.70
C ILE A 22 -17.17 -5.28 -0.75
N THR A 23 -16.27 -4.56 -1.41
CA THR A 23 -15.90 -4.88 -2.80
C THR A 23 -14.39 -5.03 -2.87
N MET A 24 -13.93 -6.14 -3.40
CA MET A 24 -12.49 -6.40 -3.53
C MET A 24 -12.17 -7.25 -4.76
N ARG A 25 -10.95 -7.12 -5.25
CA ARG A 25 -10.36 -8.00 -6.25
C ARG A 25 -9.12 -8.66 -5.65
N ILE A 26 -9.05 -9.95 -5.77
CA ILE A 26 -7.97 -10.75 -5.20
C ILE A 26 -7.30 -11.50 -6.35
N GLU A 27 -6.01 -11.24 -6.57
CA GLU A 27 -5.20 -11.99 -7.51
C GLU A 27 -4.36 -13.04 -6.79
N ASN A 28 -4.25 -14.19 -7.39
CA ASN A 28 -3.54 -15.34 -6.85
C ASN A 28 -2.43 -15.76 -7.82
N LYS A 29 -1.23 -16.02 -7.32
CA LYS A 29 -0.06 -16.38 -8.11
C LYS A 29 -0.21 -17.76 -8.81
N ALA A 30 -0.98 -18.65 -8.22
CA ALA A 30 -1.29 -19.95 -8.82
C ALA A 30 -2.77 -19.95 -9.22
N LYS A 31 -3.06 -19.96 -10.53
CA LYS A 31 -4.43 -20.11 -11.07
C LYS A 31 -5.18 -21.38 -10.59
N GLN A 32 -4.59 -22.14 -9.67
CA GLN A 32 -5.04 -23.48 -9.27
C GLN A 32 -5.94 -23.53 -8.05
N SER A 33 -5.98 -22.52 -7.20
CA SER A 33 -6.90 -22.49 -6.04
C SER A 33 -7.48 -21.10 -5.83
N LYS A 34 -8.81 -20.99 -5.78
CA LYS A 34 -9.46 -19.75 -5.41
C LYS A 34 -9.10 -19.40 -3.95
N PRO A 35 -8.81 -18.13 -3.64
CA PRO A 35 -8.66 -17.69 -2.27
C PRO A 35 -9.92 -18.02 -1.47
N ILE A 36 -9.75 -18.40 -0.21
CA ILE A 36 -10.87 -18.64 0.71
C ILE A 36 -11.07 -17.33 1.50
N VAL A 37 -12.27 -16.79 1.42
CA VAL A 37 -12.65 -15.59 2.18
C VAL A 37 -13.51 -16.02 3.37
N GLU A 38 -13.04 -15.70 4.57
CA GLU A 38 -13.78 -15.87 5.83
C GLU A 38 -14.23 -14.49 6.34
N GLY A 39 -15.38 -14.44 7.00
CA GLY A 39 -15.96 -13.19 7.51
C GLY A 39 -16.79 -12.41 6.49
N ALA A 40 -16.89 -12.91 5.25
CA ALA A 40 -17.75 -12.34 4.23
C ALA A 40 -18.18 -13.40 3.22
N THR A 41 -19.41 -13.27 2.70
CA THR A 41 -20.01 -14.20 1.74
C THR A 41 -20.05 -13.56 0.35
N PHE A 42 -19.52 -14.25 -0.64
CA PHE A 42 -19.58 -13.79 -2.03
C PHE A 42 -21.02 -13.67 -2.53
N LEU A 43 -21.36 -12.55 -3.13
CA LEU A 43 -22.69 -12.30 -3.70
C LEU A 43 -22.66 -12.30 -5.24
N LYS A 44 -21.77 -11.52 -5.83
CA LYS A 44 -21.70 -11.30 -7.28
C LYS A 44 -20.38 -10.67 -7.71
N GLU A 45 -20.13 -10.69 -9.00
CA GLU A 45 -19.10 -9.86 -9.63
C GLU A 45 -19.67 -8.56 -10.16
N ILE A 46 -18.85 -7.54 -10.16
CA ILE A 46 -19.11 -6.25 -10.82
C ILE A 46 -17.87 -5.84 -11.60
N GLU A 47 -18.08 -5.06 -12.66
CA GLU A 47 -16.99 -4.46 -13.42
C GLU A 47 -16.69 -3.05 -12.91
N ARG A 48 -15.41 -2.75 -12.72
CA ARG A 48 -14.87 -1.41 -12.46
C ARG A 48 -13.65 -1.19 -13.35
N GLU A 49 -13.66 -0.16 -14.16
CA GLU A 49 -12.54 0.22 -15.02
C GLU A 49 -12.02 -0.92 -15.90
N GLY A 50 -12.92 -1.79 -16.37
CA GLY A 50 -12.58 -2.96 -17.19
C GLY A 50 -12.12 -4.20 -16.41
N GLU A 51 -12.11 -4.12 -15.08
CA GLU A 51 -11.66 -5.20 -14.20
C GLU A 51 -12.80 -5.77 -13.35
N GLN A 52 -12.74 -7.08 -13.09
CA GLN A 52 -13.77 -7.78 -12.32
C GLN A 52 -13.47 -7.72 -10.82
N TYR A 53 -14.44 -7.24 -10.04
CA TYR A 53 -14.41 -7.18 -8.58
C TYR A 53 -15.51 -8.05 -7.99
N GLY A 54 -15.20 -8.77 -6.92
CA GLY A 54 -16.20 -9.48 -6.13
C GLY A 54 -16.88 -8.53 -5.13
N VAL A 55 -18.19 -8.65 -5.03
CA VAL A 55 -19.00 -8.05 -3.95
C VAL A 55 -19.30 -9.10 -2.92
N TYR A 56 -19.02 -8.81 -1.66
CA TYR A 56 -19.17 -9.73 -0.54
C TYR A 56 -20.01 -9.07 0.54
N GLU A 57 -20.96 -9.81 1.10
CA GLU A 57 -21.72 -9.40 2.29
C GLU A 57 -20.97 -9.80 3.57
N LEU A 58 -20.79 -8.86 4.46
CA LEU A 58 -20.08 -9.07 5.71
C LEU A 58 -20.88 -9.97 6.67
N THR A 59 -20.26 -11.02 7.15
CA THR A 59 -20.72 -11.88 8.24
C THR A 59 -19.92 -11.63 9.52
N SER A 60 -18.84 -10.88 9.41
CA SER A 60 -17.97 -10.40 10.49
C SER A 60 -17.34 -9.07 10.08
N GLN A 61 -16.97 -8.24 11.06
CA GLN A 61 -16.16 -7.06 10.80
C GLN A 61 -14.68 -7.40 10.56
N GLN A 62 -14.27 -8.61 10.91
CA GLN A 62 -12.95 -9.15 10.56
C GLN A 62 -13.08 -10.07 9.36
N VAL A 63 -12.30 -9.80 8.33
CA VAL A 63 -12.23 -10.60 7.09
C VAL A 63 -10.84 -11.21 6.99
N VAL A 64 -10.77 -12.50 6.68
CA VAL A 64 -9.52 -13.23 6.43
C VAL A 64 -9.55 -13.81 5.03
N ILE A 65 -8.52 -13.52 4.24
CA ILE A 65 -8.35 -14.04 2.87
C ILE A 65 -7.18 -15.03 2.92
N LYS A 66 -7.47 -16.32 2.79
CA LYS A 66 -6.47 -17.40 2.82
C LYS A 66 -6.04 -17.79 1.42
N GLY A 67 -4.75 -17.99 1.24
CA GLY A 67 -4.12 -18.42 -0.01
C GLY A 67 -2.91 -17.57 -0.38
N ASN A 68 -2.22 -17.97 -1.44
CA ASN A 68 -1.04 -17.27 -1.96
C ASN A 68 -1.47 -16.03 -2.75
N ILE A 69 -1.82 -14.96 -2.04
CA ILE A 69 -2.32 -13.73 -2.64
C ILE A 69 -1.15 -12.96 -3.24
N SER A 70 -1.26 -12.66 -4.53
CA SER A 70 -0.25 -11.91 -5.26
C SER A 70 -0.56 -10.42 -5.35
N PHE A 71 -1.83 -10.05 -5.48
CA PHE A 71 -2.29 -8.67 -5.46
C PHE A 71 -3.65 -8.56 -4.76
N LEU A 72 -3.81 -7.51 -3.93
CA LEU A 72 -5.07 -7.20 -3.26
C LEU A 72 -5.53 -5.79 -3.65
N TYR A 73 -6.76 -5.70 -4.15
CA TYR A 73 -7.50 -4.46 -4.37
C TYR A 73 -8.67 -4.43 -3.38
N CYS A 74 -8.61 -3.58 -2.38
CA CYS A 74 -9.66 -3.47 -1.36
C CYS A 74 -9.92 -2.02 -0.93
N GLU A 75 -9.82 -1.12 -1.87
CA GLU A 75 -10.13 0.29 -1.69
C GLU A 75 -11.61 0.54 -1.35
N ARG A 76 -11.91 1.61 -0.62
CA ARG A 76 -13.28 2.09 -0.29
C ARG A 76 -14.12 1.11 0.53
N ASN A 77 -13.50 0.43 1.48
CA ASN A 77 -14.20 -0.56 2.32
C ASN A 77 -14.25 -0.19 3.81
N ASN A 78 -13.95 1.07 4.15
CA ASN A 78 -13.89 1.53 5.55
C ASN A 78 -12.96 0.64 6.42
N ILE A 79 -11.86 0.14 5.83
CA ILE A 79 -10.90 -0.69 6.53
C ILE A 79 -10.17 0.16 7.56
N THR A 80 -10.14 -0.30 8.81
CA THR A 80 -9.48 0.37 9.93
C THR A 80 -8.14 -0.25 10.28
N LYS A 81 -8.00 -1.56 10.06
CA LYS A 81 -6.75 -2.32 10.26
C LYS A 81 -6.54 -3.29 9.12
N VAL A 82 -5.29 -3.48 8.73
CA VAL A 82 -4.87 -4.49 7.75
C VAL A 82 -3.62 -5.19 8.25
N ASP A 83 -3.61 -6.51 8.14
CA ASP A 83 -2.43 -7.34 8.40
C ASP A 83 -2.00 -8.03 7.10
N LEU A 84 -0.85 -7.61 6.58
CA LEU A 84 -0.20 -8.15 5.39
C LEU A 84 1.00 -9.04 5.74
N THR A 85 1.34 -9.18 7.01
CA THR A 85 2.60 -9.79 7.46
C THR A 85 2.72 -11.28 7.13
N HIS A 86 1.60 -11.96 6.84
CA HIS A 86 1.53 -13.37 6.47
C HIS A 86 1.37 -13.61 4.96
N ALA A 87 1.54 -12.59 4.13
CA ALA A 87 1.40 -12.67 2.68
C ALA A 87 2.75 -12.43 1.97
N ALA A 88 3.68 -13.38 2.13
CA ALA A 88 5.04 -13.26 1.60
C ALA A 88 5.10 -13.17 0.06
N THR A 89 4.09 -13.67 -0.64
CA THR A 89 3.99 -13.64 -2.10
C THR A 89 3.37 -12.36 -2.66
N LEU A 90 2.93 -11.44 -1.79
CA LEU A 90 2.27 -10.20 -2.18
C LEU A 90 3.25 -9.27 -2.91
N TRP A 91 2.93 -8.94 -4.17
CA TRP A 91 3.71 -7.97 -4.95
C TRP A 91 2.97 -6.65 -5.16
N GLY A 92 1.69 -6.57 -4.81
CA GLY A 92 0.94 -5.33 -4.89
C GLY A 92 -0.26 -5.26 -3.96
N ALA A 93 -0.55 -4.05 -3.48
CA ALA A 93 -1.71 -3.75 -2.67
C ALA A 93 -2.28 -2.37 -3.00
N GLN A 94 -3.59 -2.30 -3.24
CA GLN A 94 -4.37 -1.07 -3.34
C GLN A 94 -5.31 -0.98 -2.14
N LEU A 95 -4.98 -0.09 -1.23
CA LEU A 95 -5.65 0.12 0.06
C LEU A 95 -6.27 1.51 0.17
N ASN A 96 -6.41 2.21 -0.94
CA ASN A 96 -6.83 3.62 -0.98
C ASN A 96 -8.21 3.84 -0.36
N GLU A 97 -8.45 5.07 0.10
CA GLU A 97 -9.77 5.51 0.57
C GLU A 97 -10.36 4.58 1.65
N ASN A 98 -9.54 4.31 2.65
CA ASN A 98 -9.91 3.58 3.85
C ASN A 98 -9.63 4.43 5.11
N GLN A 99 -9.56 3.84 6.27
CA GLN A 99 -9.28 4.49 7.54
C GLN A 99 -8.08 3.87 8.25
N ILE A 100 -7.14 3.31 7.48
CA ILE A 100 -5.98 2.58 7.98
C ILE A 100 -5.00 3.55 8.61
N SER A 101 -4.59 3.27 9.85
CA SER A 101 -3.60 4.07 10.58
C SER A 101 -2.19 3.47 10.58
N GLU A 102 -2.09 2.16 10.35
CA GLU A 102 -0.82 1.43 10.36
C GLU A 102 -0.78 0.45 9.19
N ILE A 103 0.37 0.42 8.49
CA ILE A 103 0.65 -0.54 7.41
C ILE A 103 2.04 -1.12 7.68
N ASP A 104 2.09 -2.42 7.95
CA ASP A 104 3.34 -3.18 8.08
C ASP A 104 3.55 -4.04 6.83
N VAL A 105 4.56 -3.67 6.04
CA VAL A 105 4.97 -4.40 4.83
C VAL A 105 6.37 -4.99 4.95
N SER A 106 6.89 -5.11 6.16
CA SER A 106 8.26 -5.61 6.43
C SER A 106 8.50 -7.03 5.93
N ASN A 107 7.47 -7.87 5.88
CA ASN A 107 7.54 -9.25 5.38
C ASN A 107 7.21 -9.36 3.87
N ASN A 108 6.73 -8.28 3.24
CA ASN A 108 6.33 -8.29 1.84
C ASN A 108 7.51 -7.87 0.94
N VAL A 109 8.58 -8.66 0.96
CA VAL A 109 9.84 -8.35 0.25
C VAL A 109 9.71 -8.38 -1.28
N GLU A 110 8.65 -8.99 -1.79
CA GLU A 110 8.32 -9.03 -3.22
C GLU A 110 7.49 -7.81 -3.68
N LEU A 111 7.15 -6.90 -2.76
CA LEU A 111 6.26 -5.77 -3.05
C LEU A 111 6.88 -4.83 -4.09
N THR A 112 6.15 -4.65 -5.20
CA THR A 112 6.51 -3.74 -6.30
C THR A 112 5.57 -2.54 -6.41
N GLN A 113 4.35 -2.66 -5.88
CA GLN A 113 3.35 -1.60 -5.91
C GLN A 113 2.62 -1.50 -4.57
N LEU A 114 2.61 -0.29 -4.00
CA LEU A 114 1.81 0.05 -2.83
C LEU A 114 1.05 1.34 -3.09
N ARG A 115 -0.27 1.28 -2.99
CA ARG A 115 -1.15 2.45 -3.01
C ARG A 115 -1.98 2.47 -1.74
N CYS A 116 -1.81 3.49 -0.94
CA CYS A 116 -2.52 3.69 0.32
C CYS A 116 -2.98 5.14 0.50
N ASP A 117 -3.30 5.80 -0.60
CA ASP A 117 -3.81 7.18 -0.58
C ASP A 117 -5.09 7.28 0.26
N ASP A 118 -5.36 8.47 0.80
CA ASP A 118 -6.59 8.75 1.54
C ASP A 118 -6.84 7.78 2.71
N ASN A 119 -5.86 7.71 3.60
CA ASN A 119 -5.89 6.94 4.84
C ASN A 119 -5.45 7.80 6.04
N LYS A 120 -5.13 7.18 7.16
CA LYS A 120 -4.69 7.85 8.40
C LYS A 120 -3.28 7.43 8.83
N VAL A 121 -2.47 6.95 7.88
CA VAL A 121 -1.10 6.46 8.16
C VAL A 121 -0.24 7.60 8.66
N SER A 122 0.49 7.38 9.75
CA SER A 122 1.40 8.38 10.36
C SER A 122 2.88 8.07 10.19
N ILE A 123 3.22 6.79 10.09
CA ILE A 123 4.58 6.30 9.83
C ILE A 123 4.48 5.23 8.75
N LEU A 124 5.34 5.32 7.73
CA LEU A 124 5.43 4.31 6.68
C LEU A 124 6.89 3.91 6.49
N ASP A 125 7.21 2.70 6.92
CA ASP A 125 8.54 2.11 6.80
C ASP A 125 8.58 1.12 5.64
N LEU A 126 9.34 1.45 4.60
CA LEU A 126 9.51 0.66 3.39
C LEU A 126 10.94 0.10 3.25
N THR A 127 11.71 0.08 4.32
CA THR A 127 13.13 -0.33 4.28
C THR A 127 13.35 -1.75 3.76
N SER A 128 12.37 -2.65 3.93
CA SER A 128 12.41 -4.04 3.45
C SER A 128 11.96 -4.22 2.00
N ASN A 129 11.43 -3.16 1.36
CA ASN A 129 10.75 -3.27 0.07
C ASN A 129 11.61 -2.74 -1.09
N SER A 130 12.81 -3.32 -1.25
CA SER A 130 13.78 -2.87 -2.27
C SER A 130 13.31 -3.07 -3.72
N LYS A 131 12.30 -3.92 -3.94
CA LYS A 131 11.69 -4.15 -5.25
C LYS A 131 10.56 -3.16 -5.58
N LEU A 132 10.23 -2.26 -4.64
CA LEU A 132 9.15 -1.29 -4.84
C LEU A 132 9.47 -0.38 -6.02
N ARG A 133 8.50 -0.27 -6.96
CA ARG A 133 8.58 0.55 -8.17
C ARG A 133 7.57 1.69 -8.16
N TRP A 134 6.43 1.48 -7.52
CA TRP A 134 5.35 2.46 -7.44
C TRP A 134 4.86 2.62 -6.01
N LEU A 135 5.00 3.83 -5.49
CA LEU A 135 4.47 4.23 -4.20
C LEU A 135 3.47 5.36 -4.39
N SER A 136 2.27 5.20 -3.85
CA SER A 136 1.31 6.30 -3.70
C SER A 136 0.75 6.28 -2.27
N CYS A 137 1.04 7.33 -1.52
CA CYS A 137 0.62 7.50 -0.14
C CYS A 137 0.14 8.93 0.15
N ASN A 138 -0.44 9.58 -0.87
CA ASN A 138 -0.99 10.93 -0.72
C ASN A 138 -2.12 10.98 0.31
N ASN A 139 -2.42 12.17 0.82
CA ASN A 139 -3.55 12.39 1.73
C ASN A 139 -3.56 11.44 2.93
N ASN A 140 -2.46 11.44 3.66
CA ASN A 140 -2.30 10.73 4.92
C ASN A 140 -1.86 11.72 6.01
N GLN A 141 -1.36 11.20 7.11
CA GLN A 141 -0.80 11.99 8.21
C GLN A 141 0.68 11.67 8.42
N ILE A 142 1.37 11.25 7.34
CA ILE A 142 2.73 10.72 7.42
C ILE A 142 3.69 11.81 7.86
N ARG A 143 4.36 11.53 8.99
CA ARG A 143 5.44 12.36 9.55
C ARG A 143 6.81 11.77 9.25
N GLN A 144 6.85 10.45 9.05
CA GLN A 144 8.06 9.71 8.74
C GLN A 144 7.78 8.72 7.61
N LEU A 145 8.47 8.90 6.49
CA LEU A 145 8.52 7.98 5.36
C LEU A 145 9.96 7.52 5.21
N THR A 146 10.19 6.22 5.35
CA THR A 146 11.53 5.62 5.21
C THR A 146 11.56 4.73 3.98
N LEU A 147 12.41 5.07 3.03
CA LEU A 147 12.61 4.32 1.79
C LEU A 147 13.78 3.33 1.94
N PRO A 148 13.85 2.26 1.15
CA PRO A 148 15.02 1.39 1.11
C PRO A 148 16.27 2.18 0.70
N LYS A 149 17.45 1.80 1.20
CA LYS A 149 18.74 2.44 0.82
C LYS A 149 19.05 2.31 -0.67
N LYS A 150 18.55 1.24 -1.30
CA LYS A 150 18.56 1.02 -2.75
C LYS A 150 17.23 0.42 -3.11
N SER A 151 16.56 0.96 -4.12
CA SER A 151 15.29 0.43 -4.58
C SER A 151 15.15 0.54 -6.10
N GLU A 152 14.12 -0.12 -6.60
CA GLU A 152 13.68 -0.03 -7.98
C GLU A 152 12.63 1.08 -8.18
N LEU A 153 12.50 2.00 -7.21
CA LEU A 153 11.46 3.01 -7.19
C LEU A 153 11.54 3.95 -8.38
N LEU A 154 10.46 4.00 -9.15
CA LEU A 154 10.29 4.86 -10.32
C LEU A 154 9.39 6.05 -10.00
N VAL A 155 8.34 5.83 -9.20
CA VAL A 155 7.31 6.82 -8.92
C VAL A 155 7.04 6.87 -7.43
N ALA A 156 7.11 8.07 -6.85
CA ALA A 156 6.77 8.33 -5.45
C ALA A 156 5.79 9.50 -5.34
N TYR A 157 4.56 9.20 -4.96
CA TYR A 157 3.52 10.17 -4.64
C TYR A 157 3.31 10.20 -3.12
N CYS A 158 3.77 11.25 -2.47
CA CYS A 158 3.68 11.43 -1.01
C CYS A 158 3.20 12.85 -0.62
N SER A 159 2.44 13.48 -1.49
CA SER A 159 1.86 14.81 -1.26
C SER A 159 0.75 14.79 -0.21
N PHE A 160 0.40 15.97 0.33
CA PHE A 160 -0.63 16.11 1.37
C PHE A 160 -0.37 15.24 2.59
N ASN A 161 0.82 15.40 3.18
CA ASN A 161 1.26 14.71 4.39
C ASN A 161 1.83 15.70 5.40
N LYS A 162 2.54 15.22 6.40
CA LYS A 162 3.16 16.01 7.47
C LYS A 162 4.68 15.84 7.52
N LEU A 163 5.30 15.49 6.37
CA LEU A 163 6.74 15.27 6.27
C LEU A 163 7.49 16.59 6.54
N THR A 164 8.47 16.55 7.44
CA THR A 164 9.43 17.64 7.66
C THR A 164 10.76 17.35 6.97
N THR A 165 11.03 16.08 6.71
CA THR A 165 12.19 15.58 5.98
C THR A 165 11.75 14.51 5.01
N LEU A 166 12.47 14.36 3.89
CA LEU A 166 12.29 13.28 2.94
C LEU A 166 13.67 12.86 2.45
N ASP A 167 14.13 11.69 2.89
CA ASP A 167 15.39 11.12 2.45
C ASP A 167 15.16 10.23 1.22
N ILE A 168 15.59 10.72 0.08
CA ILE A 168 15.53 10.02 -1.23
C ILE A 168 16.92 9.57 -1.70
N SER A 169 17.89 9.54 -0.81
CA SER A 169 19.21 9.00 -1.13
C SER A 169 19.09 7.53 -1.55
N GLY A 170 19.89 7.14 -2.56
CA GLY A 170 19.85 5.79 -3.13
C GLY A 170 18.69 5.52 -4.10
N GLN A 171 17.81 6.49 -4.36
CA GLN A 171 16.69 6.37 -5.30
C GLN A 171 17.11 6.80 -6.72
N ASN A 172 18.15 6.17 -7.25
CA ASN A 172 18.78 6.57 -8.51
C ASN A 172 17.93 6.30 -9.77
N LYS A 173 16.88 5.50 -9.65
CA LYS A 173 15.92 5.21 -10.74
C LYS A 173 14.64 6.05 -10.66
N LEU A 174 14.51 6.91 -9.65
CA LEU A 174 13.31 7.70 -9.43
C LEU A 174 13.11 8.69 -10.60
N GLU A 175 11.97 8.55 -11.29
CA GLU A 175 11.57 9.39 -12.42
C GLU A 175 10.59 10.48 -12.02
N ASP A 176 9.61 10.13 -11.16
CA ASP A 176 8.57 11.05 -10.72
C ASP A 176 8.53 11.16 -9.19
N LEU A 177 8.70 12.38 -8.69
CA LEU A 177 8.57 12.71 -7.26
C LEU A 177 7.54 13.81 -7.06
N PHE A 178 6.46 13.48 -6.37
CA PHE A 178 5.41 14.41 -5.95
C PHE A 178 5.37 14.43 -4.43
N CYS A 179 5.87 15.49 -3.83
CA CYS A 179 5.93 15.68 -2.38
C CYS A 179 5.42 17.06 -1.93
N PHE A 180 4.56 17.67 -2.73
CA PHE A 180 3.96 18.97 -2.45
C PHE A 180 2.98 18.91 -1.25
N ASP A 181 2.63 20.05 -0.69
CA ASP A 181 1.77 20.13 0.50
C ASP A 181 2.27 19.26 1.67
N ASN A 182 3.51 19.50 2.07
CA ASN A 182 4.18 18.96 3.24
C ASN A 182 4.84 20.09 4.04
N LYS A 183 5.78 19.77 4.90
CA LYS A 183 6.59 20.71 5.70
C LYS A 183 8.09 20.47 5.51
N ILE A 184 8.49 20.00 4.36
CA ILE A 184 9.87 19.65 4.04
C ILE A 184 10.70 20.91 4.01
N SER A 185 11.83 20.93 4.73
CA SER A 185 12.75 22.08 4.81
C SER A 185 14.00 21.94 3.92
N ARG A 186 14.36 20.70 3.59
CA ARG A 186 15.52 20.38 2.74
C ARG A 186 15.18 19.22 1.83
N LEU A 187 15.61 19.30 0.58
CA LEU A 187 15.45 18.22 -0.38
C LEU A 187 16.74 18.06 -1.17
N ASP A 188 17.37 16.89 -1.07
CA ASP A 188 18.60 16.57 -1.78
C ASP A 188 18.30 15.57 -2.92
N LEU A 189 18.39 16.06 -4.17
CA LEU A 189 18.11 15.32 -5.39
C LEU A 189 19.39 14.79 -6.06
N THR A 190 20.55 14.99 -5.47
CA THR A 190 21.85 14.72 -6.11
C THR A 190 22.05 13.27 -6.54
N GLN A 191 21.33 12.32 -5.93
CA GLN A 191 21.38 10.90 -6.29
C GLN A 191 20.22 10.45 -7.20
N CYS A 192 19.29 11.35 -7.53
CA CYS A 192 18.13 11.04 -8.37
C CYS A 192 18.43 11.36 -9.83
N ALA A 193 19.37 10.64 -10.45
CA ALA A 193 19.89 10.96 -11.78
C ALA A 193 18.86 10.83 -12.91
N GLU A 194 17.82 10.01 -12.72
CA GLU A 194 16.77 9.75 -13.71
C GLU A 194 15.51 10.61 -13.50
N LEU A 195 15.55 11.59 -12.56
CA LEU A 195 14.37 12.38 -12.23
C LEU A 195 13.91 13.24 -13.40
N LEU A 196 12.67 13.02 -13.82
CA LEU A 196 12.01 13.71 -14.93
C LEU A 196 11.00 14.75 -14.44
N THR A 197 10.26 14.41 -13.38
CA THR A 197 9.18 15.24 -12.82
C THR A 197 9.38 15.46 -11.33
N LEU A 198 9.36 16.72 -10.91
CA LEU A 198 9.38 17.12 -9.52
C LEU A 198 8.23 18.08 -9.21
N ALA A 199 7.38 17.73 -8.25
CA ALA A 199 6.41 18.65 -7.67
C ALA A 199 6.63 18.73 -6.16
N CYS A 200 7.24 19.80 -5.68
CA CYS A 200 7.59 20.02 -4.28
C CYS A 200 7.10 21.39 -3.72
N HIS A 201 6.15 22.01 -4.40
CA HIS A 201 5.54 23.28 -3.96
C HIS A 201 4.78 23.11 -2.64
N ASN A 202 4.41 24.25 -2.01
CA ASN A 202 3.73 24.25 -0.72
C ASN A 202 4.50 23.43 0.35
N ASN A 203 5.80 23.67 0.45
CA ASN A 203 6.69 23.21 1.48
C ASN A 203 7.42 24.42 2.11
N VAL A 204 8.37 24.18 2.97
CA VAL A 204 9.21 25.23 3.60
C VAL A 204 10.68 25.07 3.19
N ILE A 205 10.92 24.60 1.95
CA ILE A 205 12.26 24.29 1.44
C ILE A 205 13.10 25.54 1.39
N SER A 206 14.17 25.55 2.18
CA SER A 206 15.22 26.57 2.16
C SER A 206 16.50 26.08 1.50
N GLU A 207 16.63 24.77 1.28
CA GLU A 207 17.78 24.16 0.63
C GLU A 207 17.32 23.07 -0.33
N LEU A 208 17.58 23.27 -1.61
CA LEU A 208 17.34 22.31 -2.69
C LEU A 208 18.69 22.03 -3.38
N LYS A 209 19.07 20.77 -3.47
CA LYS A 209 20.30 20.32 -4.14
C LYS A 209 20.00 19.35 -5.27
#